data_5fe246c1adb6e15506944dab8aca7d1b
#
_entry.id   5fe246c1adb6e15506944dab8aca7d1b
#
_cell.length_a   1.000
_cell.length_b   1.000
_cell.length_c   1.000
_cell.angle_alpha   90.00
_cell.angle_beta   90.00
_cell.angle_gamma   90.00
#
_symmetry.space_group_name_H-M   'P 1'
#
loop_
_entity.id
_entity.type
_entity.pdbx_description
1 polymer ?
#
loop_
_entity_poly.entity_id
_entity_poly.type
_entity_poly.pdbx_seq_one_letter_code
_entity_poly.pdbx_strand_id
1 'polypeptide(L)'
;MTATQDKFVEGEATIVELSGVYKRYHAPMARTVLLGKPNQLKIDTMNKTIEALQAGIDATKPGNTANDVAQAFWGILDKYGIEKKSRTGYSIGIGYPPDWGEHTLNIYKGDKTVLEKNICFHMIAVMQFGEWGVEASESVRVTETGSELFCNFSKDLHIKS
;
A
#
# COMPACT_ATOMS: atom_id res chain seq x y z
N MET A 1 10.72 -3.71 -8.35
CA MET A 1 10.05 -3.74 -9.69
C MET A 1 10.61 -2.59 -10.50
N THR A 2 10.78 -2.77 -11.79
CA THR A 2 11.24 -1.74 -12.74
C THR A 2 10.20 -1.59 -13.85
N ALA A 3 10.05 -0.39 -14.37
CA ALA A 3 9.20 -0.17 -15.53
C ALA A 3 9.73 -0.99 -16.74
N THR A 4 8.83 -1.60 -17.47
CA THR A 4 9.14 -2.33 -18.71
C THR A 4 8.53 -1.60 -19.91
N GLN A 5 8.87 -2.04 -21.13
CA GLN A 5 8.24 -1.56 -22.35
C GLN A 5 7.15 -2.51 -22.87
N ASP A 6 6.73 -3.45 -22.02
CA ASP A 6 5.66 -4.38 -22.34
C ASP A 6 4.34 -3.65 -22.53
N LYS A 7 3.53 -4.14 -23.45
CA LYS A 7 2.21 -3.59 -23.70
C LYS A 7 1.24 -4.07 -22.65
N PHE A 8 0.29 -3.21 -22.28
CA PHE A 8 -0.85 -3.63 -21.47
C PHE A 8 -1.66 -4.70 -22.22
N VAL A 9 -2.04 -5.74 -21.50
CA VAL A 9 -2.84 -6.86 -22.04
C VAL A 9 -4.27 -6.74 -21.54
N GLU A 10 -5.23 -6.87 -22.45
CA GLU A 10 -6.65 -6.82 -22.11
C GLU A 10 -7.02 -7.93 -21.11
N GLY A 11 -7.77 -7.57 -20.07
CA GLY A 11 -8.17 -8.46 -18.98
C GLY A 11 -7.10 -8.69 -17.92
N GLU A 12 -5.87 -8.25 -18.11
CA GLU A 12 -4.80 -8.35 -17.11
C GLU A 12 -4.77 -7.13 -16.19
N ALA A 13 -4.51 -7.38 -14.91
CA ALA A 13 -4.29 -6.32 -13.94
C ALA A 13 -2.84 -5.86 -14.00
N THR A 14 -2.64 -4.56 -14.18
CA THR A 14 -1.30 -3.94 -14.17
C THR A 14 -1.19 -3.04 -12.94
N ILE A 15 -0.15 -3.25 -12.16
CA ILE A 15 0.17 -2.39 -11.02
C ILE A 15 1.03 -1.23 -11.54
N VAL A 16 0.56 -0.01 -11.28
CA VAL A 16 1.29 1.23 -11.56
C VAL A 16 1.72 1.81 -10.22
N GLU A 17 3.01 1.78 -9.95
CA GLU A 17 3.61 2.36 -8.75
C GLU A 17 4.52 3.52 -9.16
N LEU A 18 4.35 4.65 -8.50
CA LEU A 18 5.10 5.86 -8.77
C LEU A 18 5.30 6.66 -7.48
N SER A 19 6.29 7.54 -7.47
CA SER A 19 6.54 8.42 -6.33
C SER A 19 6.60 9.87 -6.77
N GLY A 20 5.83 10.72 -6.10
CA GLY A 20 6.06 12.16 -6.12
C GLY A 20 7.34 12.49 -5.36
N VAL A 21 8.18 13.39 -5.89
CA VAL A 21 9.45 13.76 -5.25
C VAL A 21 9.55 15.28 -5.15
N TYR A 22 9.79 15.76 -3.93
CA TYR A 22 10.08 17.18 -3.69
C TYR A 22 11.28 17.31 -2.74
N LYS A 23 12.34 17.99 -3.19
CA LYS A 23 13.59 18.15 -2.43
C LYS A 23 14.13 16.82 -1.87
N ARG A 24 14.03 15.75 -2.64
CA ARG A 24 14.39 14.37 -2.30
C ARG A 24 13.48 13.67 -1.28
N TYR A 25 12.42 14.31 -0.80
CA TYR A 25 11.37 13.64 -0.05
C TYR A 25 10.44 12.93 -1.02
N HIS A 26 10.22 11.65 -0.76
CA HIS A 26 9.42 10.76 -1.60
C HIS A 26 8.05 10.51 -0.99
N ALA A 27 7.03 10.46 -1.85
CA ALA A 27 5.67 10.07 -1.49
C ALA A 27 5.15 9.04 -2.51
N PRO A 28 5.52 7.76 -2.34
CA PRO A 28 5.08 6.69 -3.25
C PRO A 28 3.59 6.36 -3.08
N MET A 29 3.01 5.92 -4.18
CA MET A 29 1.66 5.33 -4.23
C MET A 29 1.58 4.30 -5.34
N ALA A 30 0.73 3.29 -5.15
CA ALA A 30 0.40 2.33 -6.18
C ALA A 30 -1.11 2.23 -6.41
N ARG A 31 -1.47 1.97 -7.66
CA ARG A 31 -2.85 1.68 -8.10
C ARG A 31 -2.85 0.54 -9.10
N THR A 32 -3.93 -0.20 -9.12
CA THR A 32 -4.15 -1.24 -10.13
C THR A 32 -5.01 -0.72 -11.25
N VAL A 33 -4.52 -0.87 -12.46
CA VAL A 33 -5.22 -0.54 -13.71
C VAL A 33 -5.53 -1.82 -14.46
N LEU A 34 -6.70 -1.90 -15.07
CA LEU A 34 -7.11 -3.01 -15.92
C LEU A 34 -7.64 -2.49 -17.24
N LEU A 35 -7.15 -3.04 -18.33
CA LEU A 35 -7.65 -2.76 -19.68
C LEU A 35 -8.79 -3.74 -20.02
N GLY A 36 -9.89 -3.23 -20.56
CA GLY A 36 -11.05 -4.03 -20.92
C GLY A 36 -11.95 -4.41 -19.72
N LYS A 37 -12.56 -5.59 -19.75
CA LYS A 37 -13.54 -6.01 -18.74
C LYS A 37 -12.87 -6.82 -17.62
N PRO A 38 -12.94 -6.38 -16.35
CA PRO A 38 -12.47 -7.18 -15.24
C PRO A 38 -13.39 -8.38 -15.01
N ASN A 39 -12.83 -9.50 -14.55
CA ASN A 39 -13.64 -10.54 -13.97
C ASN A 39 -13.99 -10.20 -12.50
N GLN A 40 -15.04 -10.82 -11.96
CA GLN A 40 -15.52 -10.56 -10.61
C GLN A 40 -14.44 -10.85 -9.54
N LEU A 41 -13.62 -11.88 -9.75
CA LEU A 41 -12.54 -12.22 -8.82
C LEU A 41 -11.54 -11.06 -8.62
N LYS A 42 -11.17 -10.34 -9.68
CA LYS A 42 -10.24 -9.20 -9.59
C LYS A 42 -10.87 -8.03 -8.84
N ILE A 43 -12.16 -7.76 -9.09
CA ILE A 43 -12.94 -6.74 -8.39
C ILE A 43 -13.00 -7.07 -6.89
N ASP A 44 -13.41 -8.30 -6.54
CA ASP A 44 -13.56 -8.73 -5.16
C ASP A 44 -12.22 -8.72 -4.41
N THR A 45 -11.15 -9.14 -5.08
CA THR A 45 -9.79 -9.10 -4.51
C THR A 45 -9.35 -7.66 -4.25
N MET A 46 -9.60 -6.75 -5.19
CA MET A 46 -9.26 -5.34 -5.00
C MET A 46 -10.04 -4.72 -3.83
N ASN A 47 -11.33 -5.01 -3.69
CA ASN A 47 -12.15 -4.52 -2.58
C ASN A 47 -11.61 -5.00 -1.22
N LYS A 48 -11.24 -6.28 -1.12
CA LYS A 48 -10.61 -6.84 0.10
C LYS A 48 -9.25 -6.21 0.39
N THR A 49 -8.48 -5.93 -0.65
CA THR A 49 -7.18 -5.25 -0.55
C THR A 49 -7.35 -3.83 -0.01
N ILE A 50 -8.35 -3.10 -0.50
CA ILE A 50 -8.67 -1.74 -0.03
C ILE A 50 -9.18 -1.77 1.42
N GLU A 51 -10.03 -2.74 1.79
CA GLU A 51 -10.51 -2.90 3.17
C GLU A 51 -9.33 -3.12 4.14
N ALA A 52 -8.38 -3.98 3.78
CA ALA A 52 -7.19 -4.22 4.60
C ALA A 52 -6.30 -2.97 4.70
N LEU A 53 -6.08 -2.27 3.59
CA LEU A 53 -5.34 -1.01 3.57
C LEU A 53 -5.99 0.02 4.49
N GLN A 54 -7.30 0.18 4.41
CA GLN A 54 -8.04 1.14 5.22
C GLN A 54 -7.97 0.80 6.72
N ALA A 55 -8.10 -0.47 7.09
CA ALA A 55 -7.95 -0.90 8.48
C ALA A 55 -6.56 -0.54 9.05
N GLY A 56 -5.49 -0.71 8.26
CA GLY A 56 -4.15 -0.27 8.65
C GLY A 56 -4.05 1.25 8.81
N ILE A 57 -4.64 2.00 7.87
CA ILE A 57 -4.68 3.48 7.93
C ILE A 57 -5.42 3.95 9.19
N ASP A 58 -6.57 3.35 9.51
CA ASP A 58 -7.38 3.71 10.68
C ASP A 58 -6.66 3.39 12.00
N ALA A 59 -5.83 2.35 12.01
CA ALA A 59 -4.99 2.00 13.15
C ALA A 59 -3.75 2.90 13.30
N THR A 60 -3.43 3.71 12.29
CA THR A 60 -2.27 4.62 12.29
C THR A 60 -2.58 5.86 13.12
N LYS A 61 -2.08 5.88 14.35
CA LYS A 61 -2.21 7.02 15.28
C LYS A 61 -1.05 7.04 16.29
N PRO A 62 -0.78 8.20 16.90
CA PRO A 62 0.27 8.29 17.92
C PRO A 62 0.01 7.31 19.07
N GLY A 63 1.08 6.67 19.53
CA GLY A 63 1.05 5.73 20.65
C GLY A 63 0.75 4.28 20.25
N ASN A 64 0.15 4.02 19.10
CA ASN A 64 0.11 2.67 18.53
C ASN A 64 1.50 2.26 18.06
N THR A 65 1.73 0.96 17.97
CA THR A 65 2.97 0.41 17.42
C THR A 65 2.81 0.04 15.94
N ALA A 66 3.92 -0.13 15.24
CA ALA A 66 3.93 -0.69 13.90
C ALA A 66 3.25 -2.07 13.84
N ASN A 67 3.39 -2.87 14.91
CA ASN A 67 2.65 -4.13 15.06
C ASN A 67 1.13 -3.91 15.11
N ASP A 68 0.62 -2.90 15.81
CA ASP A 68 -0.82 -2.66 15.91
C ASP A 68 -1.42 -2.33 14.54
N VAL A 69 -0.74 -1.50 13.76
CA VAL A 69 -1.11 -1.22 12.38
C VAL A 69 -1.07 -2.48 11.52
N ALA A 70 -0.01 -3.27 11.65
CA ALA A 70 0.13 -4.54 10.94
C ALA A 70 -0.99 -5.52 11.33
N GLN A 71 -1.32 -5.66 12.61
CA GLN A 71 -2.39 -6.55 13.07
C GLN A 71 -3.77 -6.13 12.55
N ALA A 72 -4.07 -4.83 12.52
CA ALA A 72 -5.32 -4.33 11.93
C ALA A 72 -5.44 -4.70 10.46
N PHE A 73 -4.36 -4.50 9.70
CA PHE A 73 -4.28 -4.86 8.28
C PHE A 73 -4.46 -6.38 8.07
N TRP A 74 -3.65 -7.22 8.75
CA TRP A 74 -3.72 -8.67 8.59
C TRP A 74 -5.00 -9.28 9.13
N GLY A 75 -5.63 -8.68 10.14
CA GLY A 75 -6.93 -9.14 10.65
C GLY A 75 -8.03 -9.16 9.58
N ILE A 76 -8.00 -8.19 8.65
CA ILE A 76 -8.90 -8.20 7.49
C ILE A 76 -8.54 -9.33 6.52
N LEU A 77 -7.27 -9.52 6.22
CA LEU A 77 -6.83 -10.60 5.31
C LEU A 77 -7.16 -11.98 5.88
N ASP A 78 -6.93 -12.18 7.18
CA ASP A 78 -7.24 -13.44 7.88
C ASP A 78 -8.75 -13.77 7.79
N LYS A 79 -9.62 -12.75 7.92
CA LYS A 79 -11.08 -12.88 7.73
C LYS A 79 -11.46 -13.44 6.35
N TYR A 80 -10.65 -13.13 5.34
CA TYR A 80 -10.85 -13.58 3.95
C TYR A 80 -10.00 -14.80 3.57
N GLY A 81 -9.21 -15.35 4.48
CA GLY A 81 -8.30 -16.45 4.21
C GLY A 81 -7.17 -16.10 3.23
N ILE A 82 -6.79 -14.82 3.17
CA ILE A 82 -5.73 -14.33 2.29
C ILE A 82 -4.41 -14.29 3.07
N GLU A 83 -3.42 -15.04 2.61
CA GLU A 83 -2.08 -15.00 3.18
C GLU A 83 -1.21 -13.94 2.51
N LYS A 84 -0.59 -13.08 3.33
CA LYS A 84 0.43 -12.12 2.90
C LYS A 84 1.67 -12.27 3.78
N LYS A 85 2.78 -12.69 3.19
CA LYS A 85 4.04 -12.95 3.92
C LYS A 85 4.95 -11.73 4.06
N SER A 86 4.83 -10.77 3.15
CA SER A 86 5.66 -9.57 3.16
C SER A 86 5.13 -8.52 4.13
N ARG A 87 6.01 -7.62 4.58
CA ARG A 87 5.61 -6.43 5.34
C ARG A 87 4.51 -5.66 4.63
N THR A 88 3.71 -4.91 5.39
CA THR A 88 2.63 -4.10 4.84
C THR A 88 2.95 -2.59 4.79
N GLY A 89 4.18 -2.22 5.12
CA GLY A 89 4.66 -0.86 4.98
C GLY A 89 6.12 -0.70 5.42
N TYR A 90 6.68 0.44 5.11
CA TYR A 90 8.04 0.84 5.47
C TYR A 90 8.18 2.36 5.50
N SER A 91 9.12 2.88 6.30
CA SER A 91 9.40 4.31 6.39
C SER A 91 9.84 4.91 5.06
N ILE A 92 9.35 6.12 4.80
CA ILE A 92 9.71 6.93 3.62
C ILE A 92 10.19 8.29 4.07
N GLY A 93 11.00 8.93 3.24
CA GLY A 93 11.51 10.27 3.51
C GLY A 93 12.49 10.71 2.44
N ILE A 94 13.69 11.12 2.86
CA ILE A 94 14.73 11.54 1.94
C ILE A 94 15.37 10.32 1.30
N GLY A 95 15.37 10.27 -0.03
CA GLY A 95 15.94 9.15 -0.79
C GLY A 95 16.55 9.60 -2.10
N TYR A 96 17.14 8.61 -2.79
CA TYR A 96 17.61 8.73 -4.17
C TYR A 96 17.09 7.56 -4.98
N PRO A 97 16.60 7.79 -6.20
CA PRO A 97 16.22 6.70 -7.08
C PRO A 97 17.35 5.67 -7.23
N PRO A 98 17.03 4.38 -7.30
CA PRO A 98 15.69 3.80 -7.42
C PRO A 98 15.00 3.49 -6.09
N ASP A 99 15.57 3.84 -4.95
CA ASP A 99 14.99 3.58 -3.63
C ASP A 99 14.43 4.86 -3.01
N TRP A 100 13.28 4.74 -2.33
CA TRP A 100 12.63 5.80 -1.56
C TRP A 100 12.37 5.42 -0.10
N GLY A 101 12.81 4.23 0.32
CA GLY A 101 12.69 3.77 1.70
C GLY A 101 13.81 4.31 2.58
N GLU A 102 13.50 4.67 3.81
CA GLU A 102 14.50 5.09 4.81
C GLU A 102 15.05 3.94 5.64
N HIS A 103 14.43 2.75 5.58
CA HIS A 103 14.81 1.54 6.31
C HIS A 103 14.87 1.68 7.84
N THR A 104 14.11 2.64 8.41
CA THR A 104 14.07 2.93 9.85
C THR A 104 12.87 2.32 10.55
N LEU A 105 11.81 1.95 9.81
CA LEU A 105 10.57 1.39 10.31
C LEU A 105 10.02 0.36 9.34
N ASN A 106 9.47 -0.74 9.85
CA ASN A 106 8.66 -1.67 9.09
C ASN A 106 7.28 -1.84 9.72
N ILE A 107 6.23 -1.70 8.93
CA ILE A 107 4.88 -2.08 9.36
C ILE A 107 4.75 -3.59 9.18
N TYR A 108 5.04 -4.31 10.26
CA TYR A 108 5.11 -5.76 10.27
C TYR A 108 4.72 -6.33 11.64
N LYS A 109 4.19 -7.56 11.66
CA LYS A 109 3.83 -8.27 12.90
C LYS A 109 5.06 -8.41 13.80
N GLY A 110 4.95 -7.96 15.05
CA GLY A 110 6.01 -8.02 16.05
C GLY A 110 6.93 -6.80 16.11
N ASP A 111 6.83 -5.86 15.19
CA ASP A 111 7.59 -4.60 15.27
C ASP A 111 6.98 -3.69 16.34
N LYS A 112 7.76 -3.41 17.40
CA LYS A 112 7.32 -2.65 18.57
C LYS A 112 7.61 -1.15 18.48
N THR A 113 8.05 -0.67 17.34
CA THR A 113 8.29 0.76 17.12
C THR A 113 7.00 1.53 17.37
N VAL A 114 7.05 2.46 18.30
CA VAL A 114 5.91 3.32 18.63
C VAL A 114 5.79 4.40 17.57
N LEU A 115 4.58 4.61 17.08
CA LEU A 115 4.30 5.65 16.10
C LEU A 115 4.21 7.00 16.81
N GLU A 116 5.06 7.92 16.39
CA GLU A 116 5.08 9.30 16.86
C GLU A 116 4.59 10.24 15.75
N LYS A 117 4.14 11.42 16.15
CA LYS A 117 3.76 12.49 15.21
C LYS A 117 4.89 12.74 14.19
N ASN A 118 4.52 12.90 12.94
CA ASN A 118 5.37 13.15 11.77
C ASN A 118 6.17 11.94 11.27
N ILE A 119 6.06 10.78 11.86
CA ILE A 119 6.53 9.56 11.19
C ILE A 119 5.76 9.40 9.88
N CYS A 120 6.50 9.17 8.79
CA CYS A 120 5.96 8.93 7.46
C CYS A 120 6.35 7.53 6.99
N PHE A 121 5.40 6.83 6.38
CA PHE A 121 5.66 5.52 5.80
C PHE A 121 4.75 5.25 4.59
N HIS A 122 5.22 4.37 3.74
CA HIS A 122 4.46 3.83 2.62
C HIS A 122 3.75 2.57 3.09
N MET A 123 2.41 2.59 3.12
CA MET A 123 1.61 1.42 3.42
C MET A 123 1.21 0.71 2.14
N ILE A 124 1.52 -0.58 2.04
CA ILE A 124 1.44 -1.38 0.83
C ILE A 124 0.45 -2.51 1.00
N ALA A 125 -0.66 -2.44 0.30
CA ALA A 125 -1.61 -3.53 0.17
C ALA A 125 -1.46 -4.20 -1.20
N VAL A 126 -0.42 -5.02 -1.34
CA VAL A 126 -0.20 -5.85 -2.53
C VAL A 126 -0.65 -7.27 -2.24
N MET A 127 -1.54 -7.81 -3.08
CA MET A 127 -1.98 -9.20 -3.08
C MET A 127 -1.57 -9.85 -4.37
N GLN A 128 -0.84 -10.96 -4.27
CA GLN A 128 -0.32 -11.69 -5.42
C GLN A 128 -0.80 -13.14 -5.42
N PHE A 129 -1.30 -13.60 -6.55
CA PHE A 129 -1.87 -14.93 -6.75
C PHE A 129 -1.27 -15.56 -8.02
N GLY A 130 -0.14 -16.25 -7.86
CA GLY A 130 0.58 -16.79 -9.01
C GLY A 130 1.06 -15.70 -9.97
N GLU A 131 0.52 -15.67 -11.18
CA GLU A 131 0.94 -14.75 -12.25
C GLU A 131 0.20 -13.40 -12.24
N TRP A 132 -0.78 -13.19 -11.37
CA TRP A 132 -1.51 -11.93 -11.30
C TRP A 132 -1.56 -11.38 -9.88
N GLY A 133 -1.82 -10.10 -9.77
CA GLY A 133 -1.97 -9.43 -8.48
C GLY A 133 -2.72 -8.12 -8.60
N VAL A 134 -3.07 -7.56 -7.44
CA VAL A 134 -3.61 -6.21 -7.32
C VAL A 134 -2.88 -5.48 -6.20
N GLU A 135 -2.82 -4.18 -6.31
CA GLU A 135 -2.22 -3.32 -5.30
C GLU A 135 -2.96 -1.99 -5.20
N ALA A 136 -3.15 -1.56 -3.97
CA ALA A 136 -3.34 -0.16 -3.62
C ALA A 136 -2.36 0.19 -2.52
N SER A 137 -1.71 1.32 -2.60
CA SER A 137 -0.82 1.78 -1.55
C SER A 137 -0.93 3.28 -1.32
N GLU A 138 -0.55 3.72 -0.13
CA GLU A 138 -0.61 5.11 0.29
C GLU A 138 0.64 5.53 1.06
N SER A 139 1.10 6.74 0.81
CA SER A 139 2.00 7.43 1.72
C SER A 139 1.21 8.06 2.86
N VAL A 140 1.57 7.71 4.09
CA VAL A 140 0.84 8.07 5.30
C VAL A 140 1.75 8.85 6.24
N ARG A 141 1.25 9.93 6.82
CA ARG A 141 1.89 10.66 7.92
C ARG A 141 1.07 10.49 9.20
N VAL A 142 1.73 10.19 10.31
CA VAL A 142 1.13 10.21 11.65
C VAL A 142 0.90 11.67 12.07
N THR A 143 -0.34 12.02 12.43
CA THR A 143 -0.71 13.34 12.94
C THR A 143 -0.74 13.37 14.47
N GLU A 144 -1.30 14.40 15.09
CA GLU A 144 -1.47 14.46 16.55
C GLU A 144 -2.54 13.50 17.07
N THR A 145 -3.52 13.15 16.24
CA THR A 145 -4.69 12.38 16.67
C THR A 145 -5.02 11.16 15.80
N GLY A 146 -4.30 10.96 14.70
CA GLY A 146 -4.56 9.90 13.73
C GLY A 146 -3.54 9.92 12.61
N SER A 147 -4.01 9.81 11.36
CA SER A 147 -3.18 9.82 10.16
C SER A 147 -3.68 10.77 9.09
N GLU A 148 -2.79 11.12 8.17
CA GLU A 148 -3.06 11.90 6.97
C GLU A 148 -2.45 11.20 5.77
N LEU A 149 -3.19 11.13 4.67
CA LEU A 149 -2.70 10.61 3.40
C LEU A 149 -2.13 11.75 2.55
N PHE A 150 -1.04 11.47 1.83
CA PHE A 150 -0.45 12.44 0.90
C PHE A 150 -1.17 12.49 -0.44
N CYS A 151 -2.03 11.50 -0.72
CA CYS A 151 -2.78 11.40 -1.96
C CYS A 151 -4.28 11.24 -1.68
N ASN A 152 -5.11 11.88 -2.50
CA ASN A 152 -6.57 11.74 -2.49
C ASN A 152 -7.12 11.02 -3.73
N PHE A 153 -6.26 10.36 -4.51
CA PHE A 153 -6.65 9.63 -5.70
C PHE A 153 -7.38 8.33 -5.32
N SER A 154 -8.46 7.97 -6.05
CA SER A 154 -9.24 6.76 -5.75
C SER A 154 -8.34 5.51 -5.68
N LYS A 155 -8.66 4.61 -4.72
CA LYS A 155 -8.00 3.32 -4.53
C LYS A 155 -8.67 2.19 -5.32
N ASP A 156 -9.81 2.46 -5.95
CA ASP A 156 -10.56 1.46 -6.69
C ASP A 156 -9.76 0.87 -7.86
N LEU A 157 -10.20 -0.30 -8.35
CA LEU A 157 -9.67 -0.84 -9.59
C LEU A 157 -9.99 0.10 -10.75
N HIS A 158 -8.96 0.69 -11.34
CA HIS A 158 -9.12 1.61 -12.47
C HIS A 158 -9.33 0.83 -13.76
N ILE A 159 -10.53 0.90 -14.33
CA ILE A 159 -10.90 0.20 -15.56
C ILE A 159 -10.84 1.17 -16.73
N LYS A 160 -10.04 0.80 -17.74
CA LYS A 160 -9.94 1.50 -19.02
C LYS A 160 -10.59 0.63 -20.11
N SER A 161 -11.74 1.05 -20.62
CA SER A 161 -12.39 0.45 -21.79
C SER A 161 -11.77 0.93 -23.11
#